data_fe09d1e8aec43ca92e7bf53e3cbf0b26
#
_entry.id   fe09d1e8aec43ca92e7bf53e3cbf0b26
#
_cell.length_a   1.000
_cell.length_b   1.000
_cell.length_c   1.000
_cell.angle_alpha   90.00
_cell.angle_beta   90.00
_cell.angle_gamma   90.00
#
_symmetry.space_group_name_H-M   'P 1'
#
loop_
_entity.id
_entity.type
_entity.pdbx_description
1 polymer ?
#
loop_
_entity_poly.entity_id
_entity_poly.type
_entity_poly.pdbx_seq_one_letter_code
_entity_poly.pdbx_strand_id
1 'polypeptide(L)'
;IFYENLKKEGVITKYVPSWAPQVGENLNDPEGYYHGLVKQAIMIGYNADVYTPETAPKSWQDLYTNEAFKGKYEAPTALGRATMRLVVAGILMPYKDENGELGVAEEGWNELKKLYDNGLPMVEGEDLYANMAAGKIGIGTVVSGEKFKREQEYGVKVGTVAPEGGVPMVVEHIAIINGTKKMDTAQRFVEWFGSAEMQGKFAAEFSAMPVIPEAAQQAPDHIKELFASMKAQPLDWSFIAAHLDEWAEKIELQIIN
;
A
#
# COMPACT_ATOMS: atom_id res chain seq x y z
N ILE A 1 1.82 7.90 8.63
CA ILE A 1 2.28 9.25 8.25
C ILE A 1 1.12 10.23 8.37
N PHE A 2 0.05 10.08 7.58
CA PHE A 2 -1.08 11.03 7.55
C PHE A 2 -1.66 11.33 8.95
N TYR A 3 -2.00 10.29 9.73
CA TYR A 3 -2.56 10.46 11.07
C TYR A 3 -1.57 11.06 12.07
N GLU A 4 -0.27 10.81 11.94
CA GLU A 4 0.75 11.46 12.74
C GLU A 4 0.80 12.97 12.51
N ASN A 5 0.65 13.42 11.28
CA ASN A 5 0.58 14.85 10.96
C ASN A 5 -0.70 15.47 11.53
N LEU A 6 -1.86 14.82 11.36
CA LEU A 6 -3.12 15.29 11.94
C LEU A 6 -3.05 15.41 13.48
N LYS A 7 -2.34 14.47 14.14
CA LYS A 7 -2.11 14.49 15.59
C LYS A 7 -1.22 15.68 15.97
N LYS A 8 -0.09 15.87 15.29
CA LYS A 8 0.84 16.99 15.54
C LYS A 8 0.17 18.36 15.34
N GLU A 9 -0.69 18.48 14.36
CA GLU A 9 -1.44 19.70 14.05
C GLU A 9 -2.67 19.90 14.95
N GLY A 10 -2.97 18.97 15.87
CA GLY A 10 -4.13 19.03 16.76
C GLY A 10 -5.48 18.88 16.05
N VAL A 11 -5.49 18.32 14.85
CA VAL A 11 -6.71 18.12 14.03
C VAL A 11 -7.55 16.97 14.55
N ILE A 12 -6.94 15.98 15.19
CA ILE A 12 -7.64 14.83 15.79
C ILE A 12 -7.54 14.86 17.30
N THR A 13 -8.54 14.28 17.98
CA THR A 13 -8.62 14.24 19.43
C THR A 13 -8.44 12.82 19.96
N LYS A 14 -7.93 12.71 21.18
CA LYS A 14 -7.71 11.44 21.85
C LYS A 14 -9.04 10.77 22.19
N TYR A 15 -9.20 9.53 21.78
CA TYR A 15 -10.26 8.64 22.19
C TYR A 15 -9.81 7.18 22.03
N VAL A 16 -9.89 6.39 23.09
CA VAL A 16 -9.51 4.97 23.06
C VAL A 16 -10.78 4.13 23.11
N PRO A 17 -11.20 3.53 21.98
CA PRO A 17 -12.39 2.70 21.94
C PRO A 17 -12.19 1.36 22.68
N SER A 18 -13.29 0.74 23.09
CA SER A 18 -13.28 -0.50 23.87
C SER A 18 -12.60 -1.69 23.15
N TRP A 19 -12.59 -1.67 21.84
CA TRP A 19 -11.93 -2.70 20.99
C TRP A 19 -10.44 -2.45 20.72
N ALA A 20 -9.92 -1.25 21.02
CA ALA A 20 -8.52 -0.90 20.76
C ALA A 20 -7.49 -1.91 21.33
N PRO A 21 -7.68 -2.50 22.52
CA PRO A 21 -6.77 -3.51 23.06
C PRO A 21 -6.75 -4.84 22.27
N GLN A 22 -7.73 -5.08 21.40
CA GLN A 22 -7.81 -6.28 20.57
C GLN A 22 -7.00 -6.15 19.26
N VAL A 23 -6.60 -4.93 18.91
CA VAL A 23 -5.78 -4.66 17.72
C VAL A 23 -4.38 -5.21 17.90
N GLY A 24 -3.80 -5.78 16.85
CA GLY A 24 -2.44 -6.32 16.87
C GLY A 24 -1.39 -5.28 17.29
N GLU A 25 -0.27 -5.74 17.76
CA GLU A 25 0.82 -4.90 18.27
C GLU A 25 1.28 -3.88 17.22
N ASN A 26 1.56 -2.66 17.70
CA ASN A 26 2.06 -1.53 16.90
C ASN A 26 1.14 -1.05 15.75
N LEU A 27 -0.14 -1.39 15.79
CA LEU A 27 -1.10 -0.97 14.77
C LEU A 27 -2.03 0.16 15.24
N ASN A 28 -1.96 0.55 16.51
CA ASN A 28 -2.62 1.73 17.07
C ASN A 28 -1.60 2.81 17.40
N ASP A 29 -2.06 4.07 17.46
CA ASP A 29 -1.28 5.11 18.14
C ASP A 29 -1.18 4.81 19.64
N PRO A 30 0.03 4.74 20.21
CA PRO A 30 0.21 4.43 21.63
C PRO A 30 -0.39 5.49 22.57
N GLU A 31 -0.59 6.72 22.09
CA GLU A 31 -1.24 7.78 22.85
C GLU A 31 -2.77 7.80 22.70
N GLY A 32 -3.33 7.02 21.75
CA GLY A 32 -4.77 6.82 21.59
C GLY A 32 -5.49 7.87 20.75
N TYR A 33 -4.84 8.48 19.78
CA TYR A 33 -5.44 9.44 18.84
C TYR A 33 -6.05 8.79 17.61
N TYR A 34 -5.49 7.64 17.17
CA TYR A 34 -6.02 6.89 16.01
C TYR A 34 -5.79 5.39 16.20
N HIS A 35 -6.64 4.59 15.58
CA HIS A 35 -6.66 3.15 15.76
C HIS A 35 -6.79 2.41 14.43
N GLY A 36 -6.04 1.31 14.31
CA GLY A 36 -6.03 0.48 13.11
C GLY A 36 -7.36 -0.24 12.88
N LEU A 37 -7.74 -0.36 11.63
CA LEU A 37 -8.95 -1.07 11.18
C LEU A 37 -8.63 -2.26 10.28
N VAL A 38 -8.00 -1.99 9.14
CA VAL A 38 -7.68 -2.99 8.14
C VAL A 38 -6.27 -2.80 7.58
N LYS A 39 -5.68 -3.89 7.09
CA LYS A 39 -4.39 -3.89 6.39
C LYS A 39 -4.60 -3.92 4.90
N GLN A 40 -3.75 -3.19 4.18
CA GLN A 40 -3.63 -3.24 2.73
C GLN A 40 -2.19 -3.59 2.34
N ALA A 41 -2.04 -4.52 1.41
CA ALA A 41 -0.75 -4.85 0.81
C ALA A 41 -0.63 -4.18 -0.56
N ILE A 42 0.52 -3.57 -0.83
CA ILE A 42 0.84 -2.93 -2.11
C ILE A 42 1.84 -3.83 -2.83
N MET A 43 1.40 -4.45 -3.93
CA MET A 43 2.11 -5.56 -4.56
C MET A 43 2.42 -5.27 -6.01
N ILE A 44 3.37 -6.01 -6.57
CA ILE A 44 3.47 -6.19 -8.02
C ILE A 44 2.39 -7.20 -8.42
N GLY A 45 1.52 -6.80 -9.34
CA GLY A 45 0.55 -7.66 -9.99
C GLY A 45 0.94 -7.95 -11.43
N TYR A 46 0.61 -9.14 -11.93
CA TYR A 46 0.84 -9.51 -13.30
C TYR A 46 -0.40 -10.19 -13.91
N ASN A 47 -0.62 -9.99 -15.20
CA ASN A 47 -1.67 -10.67 -15.94
C ASN A 47 -1.36 -12.18 -16.01
N ALA A 48 -2.20 -13.01 -15.37
CA ALA A 48 -2.00 -14.44 -15.27
C ALA A 48 -2.29 -15.21 -16.57
N ASP A 49 -2.87 -14.55 -17.58
CA ASP A 49 -2.99 -15.12 -18.93
C ASP A 49 -1.70 -14.94 -19.76
N VAL A 50 -0.80 -14.06 -19.32
CA VAL A 50 0.47 -13.76 -19.99
C VAL A 50 1.66 -14.36 -19.25
N TYR A 51 1.65 -14.30 -17.92
CA TYR A 51 2.74 -14.77 -17.06
C TYR A 51 2.25 -15.86 -16.12
N THR A 52 3.14 -16.82 -15.82
CA THR A 52 2.96 -17.79 -14.74
C THR A 52 3.76 -17.35 -13.52
N PRO A 53 3.55 -17.97 -12.34
CA PRO A 53 4.41 -17.71 -11.18
C PRO A 53 5.91 -17.87 -11.45
N GLU A 54 6.31 -18.74 -12.39
CA GLU A 54 7.71 -18.98 -12.75
C GLU A 54 8.27 -17.91 -13.70
N THR A 55 7.45 -17.37 -14.60
CA THR A 55 7.86 -16.39 -15.60
C THR A 55 7.61 -14.94 -15.22
N ALA A 56 6.79 -14.70 -14.18
CA ALA A 56 6.55 -13.37 -13.62
C ALA A 56 7.82 -12.84 -12.90
N PRO A 57 7.95 -11.50 -12.75
CA PRO A 57 9.02 -10.91 -11.95
C PRO A 57 8.95 -11.41 -10.50
N LYS A 58 10.08 -11.42 -9.79
CA LYS A 58 10.15 -11.80 -8.37
C LYS A 58 10.31 -10.59 -7.45
N SER A 59 10.69 -9.45 -8.02
CA SER A 59 10.96 -8.22 -7.29
C SER A 59 10.74 -7.00 -8.21
N TRP A 60 10.74 -5.81 -7.63
CA TRP A 60 10.80 -4.57 -8.41
C TRP A 60 12.07 -4.49 -9.25
N GLN A 61 13.19 -5.02 -8.75
CA GLN A 61 14.48 -5.03 -9.45
C GLN A 61 14.43 -5.83 -10.75
N ASP A 62 13.71 -6.95 -10.78
CA ASP A 62 13.57 -7.77 -11.99
C ASP A 62 12.97 -6.97 -13.15
N LEU A 63 12.07 -6.01 -12.88
CA LEU A 63 11.39 -5.23 -13.90
C LEU A 63 12.36 -4.42 -14.79
N TYR A 64 13.49 -4.02 -14.25
CA TYR A 64 14.47 -3.20 -14.99
C TYR A 64 15.82 -3.88 -15.21
N THR A 65 16.07 -5.04 -14.62
CA THR A 65 17.28 -5.83 -14.87
C THR A 65 17.06 -6.94 -15.89
N ASN A 66 15.82 -7.41 -16.06
CA ASN A 66 15.48 -8.45 -17.03
C ASN A 66 14.82 -7.82 -18.27
N GLU A 67 15.51 -7.88 -19.41
CA GLU A 67 15.03 -7.34 -20.69
C GLU A 67 13.63 -7.86 -21.11
N ALA A 68 13.20 -9.03 -20.61
CA ALA A 68 11.88 -9.58 -20.90
C ALA A 68 10.73 -8.70 -20.38
N PHE A 69 10.99 -7.84 -19.38
CA PHE A 69 9.97 -6.97 -18.78
C PHE A 69 10.02 -5.53 -19.30
N LYS A 70 11.02 -5.16 -20.08
CA LYS A 70 11.17 -3.82 -20.63
C LYS A 70 9.95 -3.41 -21.45
N GLY A 71 9.31 -2.28 -21.09
CA GLY A 71 8.09 -1.78 -21.73
C GLY A 71 6.86 -2.66 -21.51
N LYS A 72 6.88 -3.59 -20.53
CA LYS A 72 5.78 -4.51 -20.22
C LYS A 72 5.08 -4.19 -18.91
N TYR A 73 5.56 -3.24 -18.14
CA TYR A 73 4.99 -2.86 -16.85
C TYR A 73 4.67 -1.37 -16.79
N GLU A 74 3.67 -1.05 -15.98
CA GLU A 74 3.33 0.32 -15.62
C GLU A 74 4.20 0.77 -14.45
N ALA A 75 5.02 1.79 -14.69
CA ALA A 75 5.86 2.39 -13.65
C ALA A 75 5.02 3.31 -12.74
N PRO A 76 5.34 3.43 -11.43
CA PRO A 76 4.56 4.19 -10.45
C PRO A 76 4.76 5.71 -10.58
N THR A 77 4.36 6.31 -11.73
CA THR A 77 4.59 7.72 -12.04
C THR A 77 3.60 8.70 -11.42
N ALA A 78 2.41 8.24 -11.01
CA ALA A 78 1.38 9.11 -10.42
C ALA A 78 1.66 9.40 -8.92
N LEU A 79 2.71 10.17 -8.62
CA LEU A 79 3.18 10.45 -7.26
C LEU A 79 2.27 11.37 -6.43
N GLY A 80 1.21 11.91 -7.00
CA GLY A 80 0.08 12.48 -6.26
C GLY A 80 -0.71 11.44 -5.46
N ARG A 81 -0.59 10.14 -5.78
CA ARG A 81 -1.27 9.03 -5.10
C ARG A 81 -0.38 8.43 -4.01
N ALA A 82 -0.93 8.30 -2.80
CA ALA A 82 -0.21 7.72 -1.66
C ALA A 82 0.35 6.31 -1.96
N THR A 83 -0.40 5.47 -2.68
CA THR A 83 0.03 4.12 -3.05
C THR A 83 1.33 4.13 -3.87
N MET A 84 1.44 5.02 -4.88
CA MET A 84 2.64 5.10 -5.71
C MET A 84 3.85 5.62 -4.94
N ARG A 85 3.64 6.59 -4.04
CA ARG A 85 4.68 7.05 -3.12
C ARG A 85 5.20 5.93 -2.21
N LEU A 86 4.33 5.02 -1.78
CA LEU A 86 4.73 3.89 -0.93
C LEU A 86 5.48 2.81 -1.72
N VAL A 87 5.16 2.60 -2.99
CA VAL A 87 6.00 1.77 -3.88
C VAL A 87 7.41 2.33 -3.96
N VAL A 88 7.54 3.63 -4.22
CA VAL A 88 8.83 4.32 -4.26
C VAL A 88 9.56 4.19 -2.93
N ALA A 89 8.88 4.44 -1.81
CA ALA A 89 9.47 4.26 -0.48
C ALA A 89 9.99 2.82 -0.28
N GLY A 90 9.20 1.83 -0.67
CA GLY A 90 9.61 0.42 -0.59
C GLY A 90 10.86 0.09 -1.42
N ILE A 91 11.01 0.73 -2.58
CA ILE A 91 12.19 0.55 -3.45
C ILE A 91 13.41 1.27 -2.87
N LEU A 92 13.25 2.48 -2.32
CA LEU A 92 14.37 3.28 -1.81
C LEU A 92 14.85 2.86 -0.41
N MET A 93 13.98 2.28 0.42
CA MET A 93 14.35 1.91 1.79
C MET A 93 15.57 1.01 1.95
N PRO A 94 15.85 0.00 1.07
CA PRO A 94 17.08 -0.78 1.13
C PRO A 94 18.37 0.06 0.94
N TYR A 95 18.24 1.24 0.36
CA TYR A 95 19.33 2.18 0.05
C TYR A 95 19.38 3.37 1.02
N LYS A 96 18.74 3.27 2.19
CA LYS A 96 18.81 4.30 3.22
C LYS A 96 20.27 4.58 3.59
N ASP A 97 20.68 5.86 3.47
CA ASP A 97 22.01 6.35 3.83
C ASP A 97 21.90 7.79 4.34
N GLU A 98 22.26 8.01 5.61
CA GLU A 98 22.17 9.34 6.23
C GLU A 98 23.07 10.39 5.56
N ASN A 99 24.12 9.97 4.83
CA ASN A 99 25.00 10.85 4.07
C ASN A 99 24.59 11.00 2.60
N GLY A 100 23.59 10.24 2.16
CA GLY A 100 23.07 10.27 0.79
C GLY A 100 22.11 11.45 0.56
N GLU A 101 21.88 11.75 -0.70
CA GLU A 101 20.93 12.80 -1.10
C GLU A 101 19.52 12.43 -0.64
N LEU A 102 18.88 13.32 0.12
CA LEU A 102 17.58 13.08 0.75
C LEU A 102 17.52 11.77 1.55
N GLY A 103 18.64 11.41 2.20
CA GLY A 103 18.75 10.22 3.04
C GLY A 103 18.85 8.89 2.27
N VAL A 104 19.18 8.92 0.97
CA VAL A 104 19.27 7.75 0.09
C VAL A 104 20.59 7.73 -0.65
N ALA A 105 21.26 6.59 -0.69
CA ALA A 105 22.49 6.39 -1.47
C ALA A 105 22.23 6.61 -2.97
N GLU A 106 23.24 7.08 -3.70
CA GLU A 106 23.16 7.32 -5.14
C GLU A 106 22.69 6.08 -5.93
N GLU A 107 23.08 4.90 -5.46
CA GLU A 107 22.64 3.62 -6.04
C GLU A 107 21.09 3.49 -6.03
N GLY A 108 20.43 3.85 -4.94
CA GLY A 108 18.96 3.80 -4.85
C GLY A 108 18.28 4.69 -5.88
N TRP A 109 18.79 5.90 -6.08
CA TRP A 109 18.29 6.80 -7.12
C TRP A 109 18.51 6.27 -8.53
N ASN A 110 19.67 5.66 -8.78
CA ASN A 110 20.00 5.04 -10.06
C ASN A 110 19.11 3.83 -10.36
N GLU A 111 18.80 3.01 -9.36
CA GLU A 111 17.88 1.88 -9.49
C GLU A 111 16.45 2.36 -9.80
N LEU A 112 16.00 3.37 -9.09
CA LEU A 112 14.69 3.97 -9.32
C LEU A 112 14.59 4.58 -10.74
N LYS A 113 15.64 5.27 -11.21
CA LYS A 113 15.70 5.80 -12.56
C LYS A 113 15.57 4.69 -13.61
N LYS A 114 16.28 3.56 -13.45
CA LYS A 114 16.13 2.41 -14.35
C LYS A 114 14.70 1.88 -14.40
N LEU A 115 14.00 1.84 -13.25
CA LEU A 115 12.61 1.43 -13.21
C LEU A 115 11.73 2.34 -14.08
N TYR A 116 11.91 3.65 -14.01
CA TYR A 116 11.15 4.59 -14.84
C TYR A 116 11.55 4.55 -16.30
N ASP A 117 12.84 4.49 -16.61
CA ASP A 117 13.37 4.44 -18.00
C ASP A 117 12.91 3.18 -18.77
N ASN A 118 12.65 2.07 -18.08
CA ASN A 118 12.26 0.80 -18.70
C ASN A 118 10.76 0.52 -18.64
N GLY A 119 10.01 1.23 -17.82
CA GLY A 119 8.55 1.09 -17.65
C GLY A 119 7.76 2.03 -18.55
N LEU A 120 6.46 1.82 -18.59
CA LEU A 120 5.50 2.73 -19.21
C LEU A 120 4.89 3.65 -18.16
N PRO A 121 4.71 4.94 -18.43
CA PRO A 121 4.10 5.85 -17.47
C PRO A 121 2.63 5.53 -17.28
N MET A 122 2.12 5.78 -16.07
CA MET A 122 0.68 5.76 -15.81
C MET A 122 0.00 6.86 -16.62
N VAL A 123 -1.10 6.53 -17.29
CA VAL A 123 -1.90 7.49 -18.05
C VAL A 123 -3.10 7.90 -17.20
N GLU A 124 -3.32 9.21 -17.07
CA GLU A 124 -4.46 9.73 -16.33
C GLU A 124 -5.79 9.26 -16.96
N GLY A 125 -6.70 8.76 -16.10
CA GLY A 125 -7.98 8.22 -16.55
C GLY A 125 -7.95 6.79 -17.06
N GLU A 126 -6.76 6.18 -17.25
CA GLU A 126 -6.64 4.76 -17.56
C GLU A 126 -6.62 3.91 -16.29
N ASP A 127 -7.10 2.67 -16.42
CA ASP A 127 -7.13 1.69 -15.36
C ASP A 127 -6.19 0.51 -15.68
N LEU A 128 -5.35 0.14 -14.71
CA LEU A 128 -4.38 -0.94 -14.89
C LEU A 128 -5.04 -2.27 -15.28
N TYR A 129 -6.16 -2.63 -14.64
CA TYR A 129 -6.82 -3.91 -14.93
C TYR A 129 -7.49 -3.91 -16.30
N ALA A 130 -8.05 -2.77 -16.71
CA ALA A 130 -8.54 -2.57 -18.08
C ALA A 130 -7.41 -2.72 -19.10
N ASN A 131 -6.27 -2.13 -18.83
CA ASN A 131 -5.09 -2.22 -19.70
C ASN A 131 -4.51 -3.65 -19.74
N MET A 132 -4.53 -4.38 -18.62
CA MET A 132 -4.16 -5.80 -18.59
C MET A 132 -5.13 -6.65 -19.41
N ALA A 133 -6.43 -6.46 -19.25
CA ALA A 133 -7.45 -7.18 -20.02
C ALA A 133 -7.35 -6.92 -21.53
N ALA A 134 -6.99 -5.69 -21.90
CA ALA A 134 -6.75 -5.30 -23.31
C ALA A 134 -5.39 -5.74 -23.85
N GLY A 135 -4.51 -6.34 -23.04
CA GLY A 135 -3.17 -6.77 -23.43
C GLY A 135 -2.18 -5.62 -23.66
N LYS A 136 -2.50 -4.41 -23.23
CA LYS A 136 -1.60 -3.25 -23.36
C LYS A 136 -0.44 -3.28 -22.36
N ILE A 137 -0.72 -3.69 -21.13
CA ILE A 137 0.21 -3.78 -19.99
C ILE A 137 0.13 -5.19 -19.42
N GLY A 138 1.25 -5.75 -19.04
CA GLY A 138 1.28 -7.08 -18.43
C GLY A 138 1.52 -7.06 -16.93
N ILE A 139 2.09 -5.99 -16.38
CA ILE A 139 2.53 -5.91 -14.99
C ILE A 139 2.29 -4.50 -14.45
N GLY A 140 1.97 -4.37 -13.16
CA GLY A 140 1.80 -3.06 -12.52
C GLY A 140 1.58 -3.16 -11.01
N THR A 141 1.28 -2.03 -10.38
CA THR A 141 1.02 -1.95 -8.94
C THR A 141 -0.42 -2.30 -8.63
N VAL A 142 -0.64 -3.28 -7.77
CA VAL A 142 -1.97 -3.68 -7.31
C VAL A 142 -2.09 -3.58 -5.79
N VAL A 143 -3.30 -3.25 -5.31
CA VAL A 143 -3.63 -3.15 -3.89
C VAL A 143 -4.57 -4.29 -3.50
N SER A 144 -4.32 -4.93 -2.37
CA SER A 144 -5.06 -6.11 -1.94
C SER A 144 -6.57 -5.91 -1.86
N GLY A 145 -7.04 -4.77 -1.36
CA GLY A 145 -8.47 -4.49 -1.17
C GLY A 145 -9.26 -4.26 -2.46
N GLU A 146 -8.59 -3.97 -3.57
CA GLU A 146 -9.24 -3.74 -4.86
C GLU A 146 -9.12 -4.95 -5.80
N LYS A 147 -8.08 -5.76 -5.61
CA LYS A 147 -7.67 -6.80 -6.56
C LYS A 147 -8.83 -7.66 -7.05
N PHE A 148 -9.52 -8.32 -6.15
CA PHE A 148 -10.55 -9.31 -6.52
C PHE A 148 -11.78 -8.67 -7.17
N LYS A 149 -12.17 -7.49 -6.73
CA LYS A 149 -13.26 -6.72 -7.33
C LYS A 149 -12.91 -6.30 -8.76
N ARG A 150 -11.70 -5.80 -8.97
CA ARG A 150 -11.22 -5.34 -10.27
C ARG A 150 -11.04 -6.50 -11.25
N GLU A 151 -10.55 -7.67 -10.78
CA GLU A 151 -10.49 -8.89 -11.59
C GLU A 151 -11.87 -9.28 -12.16
N GLN A 152 -12.89 -9.21 -11.32
CA GLN A 152 -14.26 -9.49 -11.76
C GLN A 152 -14.82 -8.43 -12.71
N GLU A 153 -14.56 -7.16 -12.43
CA GLU A 153 -15.03 -6.03 -13.23
C GLU A 153 -14.48 -6.07 -14.66
N TYR A 154 -13.20 -6.39 -14.81
CA TYR A 154 -12.52 -6.38 -16.11
C TYR A 154 -12.32 -7.76 -16.74
N GLY A 155 -12.70 -8.83 -16.06
CA GLY A 155 -12.58 -10.18 -16.57
C GLY A 155 -11.12 -10.63 -16.78
N VAL A 156 -10.19 -10.13 -15.95
CA VAL A 156 -8.76 -10.47 -16.00
C VAL A 156 -8.34 -11.15 -14.71
N LYS A 157 -7.45 -12.14 -14.80
CA LYS A 157 -6.83 -12.77 -13.62
C LYS A 157 -5.48 -12.13 -13.36
N VAL A 158 -5.27 -11.70 -12.12
CA VAL A 158 -4.02 -11.05 -11.71
C VAL A 158 -3.30 -11.87 -10.65
N GLY A 159 -2.15 -12.43 -11.04
CA GLY A 159 -1.22 -13.03 -10.08
C GLY A 159 -0.48 -11.94 -9.30
N THR A 160 0.01 -12.27 -8.11
CA THR A 160 0.75 -11.34 -7.26
C THR A 160 2.13 -11.87 -6.92
N VAL A 161 3.07 -10.97 -6.74
CA VAL A 161 4.46 -11.28 -6.40
C VAL A 161 4.66 -11.06 -4.90
N ALA A 162 5.30 -12.03 -4.25
CA ALA A 162 5.75 -11.97 -2.86
C ALA A 162 7.28 -11.88 -2.80
N PRO A 163 7.87 -10.68 -2.92
CA PRO A 163 9.32 -10.50 -2.89
C PRO A 163 9.93 -11.01 -1.57
N GLU A 164 11.16 -11.48 -1.62
CA GLU A 164 11.90 -11.94 -0.43
C GLU A 164 12.00 -10.81 0.62
N GLY A 165 12.19 -9.56 0.20
CA GLY A 165 12.20 -8.37 1.06
C GLY A 165 10.86 -8.02 1.69
N GLY A 166 9.77 -8.65 1.27
CA GLY A 166 8.39 -8.34 1.66
C GLY A 166 7.74 -7.27 0.78
N VAL A 167 6.48 -6.98 1.08
CA VAL A 167 5.67 -5.95 0.39
C VAL A 167 5.34 -4.80 1.33
N PRO A 168 5.27 -3.56 0.85
CA PRO A 168 4.74 -2.47 1.65
C PRO A 168 3.32 -2.81 2.12
N MET A 169 3.12 -2.77 3.43
CA MET A 169 1.80 -2.93 4.03
C MET A 169 1.42 -1.68 4.79
N VAL A 170 0.24 -1.16 4.52
CA VAL A 170 -0.32 -0.02 5.23
C VAL A 170 -1.50 -0.44 6.07
N VAL A 171 -1.73 0.28 7.14
CA VAL A 171 -2.91 0.13 8.00
C VAL A 171 -3.79 1.35 7.79
N GLU A 172 -5.04 1.11 7.48
CA GLU A 172 -6.06 2.14 7.49
C GLU A 172 -6.53 2.36 8.93
N HIS A 173 -6.68 3.61 9.30
CA HIS A 173 -6.98 3.99 10.68
C HIS A 173 -8.26 4.80 10.76
N ILE A 174 -8.81 4.88 11.97
CA ILE A 174 -9.92 5.75 12.33
C ILE A 174 -9.49 6.69 13.46
N ALA A 175 -9.95 7.94 13.39
CA ALA A 175 -9.76 8.95 14.43
C ALA A 175 -10.98 9.86 14.51
N ILE A 176 -11.11 10.60 15.60
CA ILE A 176 -12.16 11.61 15.79
C ILE A 176 -11.57 12.99 15.55
N ILE A 177 -12.21 13.78 14.70
CA ILE A 177 -11.81 15.17 14.43
C ILE A 177 -12.02 16.03 15.67
N ASN A 178 -10.98 16.76 16.05
CA ASN A 178 -11.02 17.70 17.16
C ASN A 178 -12.03 18.83 16.91
N GLY A 179 -12.73 19.26 17.95
CA GLY A 179 -13.73 20.33 17.85
C GLY A 179 -15.06 19.89 17.23
N THR A 180 -15.29 18.60 16.99
CA THR A 180 -16.60 18.10 16.54
C THR A 180 -17.69 18.48 17.58
N LYS A 181 -18.83 18.99 17.09
CA LYS A 181 -20.00 19.29 17.93
C LYS A 181 -20.86 18.06 18.24
N LYS A 182 -20.47 16.89 17.71
CA LYS A 182 -21.22 15.62 17.85
C LYS A 182 -20.33 14.51 18.43
N MET A 183 -19.60 14.83 19.50
CA MET A 183 -18.61 13.93 20.10
C MET A 183 -19.22 12.57 20.45
N ASP A 184 -20.36 12.52 21.11
CA ASP A 184 -21.03 11.26 21.50
C ASP A 184 -21.37 10.39 20.28
N THR A 185 -21.78 11.03 19.17
CA THR A 185 -22.09 10.31 17.93
C THR A 185 -20.82 9.78 17.28
N ALA A 186 -19.74 10.57 17.26
CA ALA A 186 -18.46 10.17 16.73
C ALA A 186 -17.86 8.98 17.53
N GLN A 187 -17.92 9.04 18.86
CA GLN A 187 -17.49 7.94 19.72
C GLN A 187 -18.30 6.66 19.48
N ARG A 188 -19.64 6.76 19.40
CA ARG A 188 -20.49 5.60 19.08
C ARG A 188 -20.19 5.02 17.71
N PHE A 189 -19.90 5.87 16.72
CA PHE A 189 -19.51 5.39 15.39
C PHE A 189 -18.17 4.63 15.44
N VAL A 190 -17.17 5.17 16.14
CA VAL A 190 -15.85 4.53 16.28
C VAL A 190 -15.98 3.19 17.01
N GLU A 191 -16.78 3.15 18.12
CA GLU A 191 -17.08 1.90 18.85
C GLU A 191 -17.72 0.84 17.96
N TRP A 192 -18.71 1.22 17.18
CA TRP A 192 -19.44 0.32 16.29
C TRP A 192 -18.58 -0.13 15.11
N PHE A 193 -17.97 0.81 14.38
CA PHE A 193 -17.28 0.52 13.12
C PHE A 193 -15.99 -0.30 13.34
N GLY A 194 -15.27 -0.01 14.43
CA GLY A 194 -14.03 -0.72 14.75
C GLY A 194 -14.22 -2.01 15.55
N SER A 195 -15.46 -2.37 15.94
CA SER A 195 -15.71 -3.63 16.66
C SER A 195 -15.32 -4.87 15.82
N ALA A 196 -14.93 -5.96 16.48
CA ALA A 196 -14.57 -7.21 15.81
C ALA A 196 -15.71 -7.73 14.92
N GLU A 197 -16.97 -7.61 15.36
CA GLU A 197 -18.14 -8.00 14.57
C GLU A 197 -18.23 -7.19 13.27
N MET A 198 -18.12 -5.85 13.37
CA MET A 198 -18.25 -4.98 12.19
C MET A 198 -17.06 -5.13 11.24
N GLN A 199 -15.86 -5.27 11.80
CA GLN A 199 -14.65 -5.52 10.99
C GLN A 199 -14.72 -6.85 10.25
N GLY A 200 -15.29 -7.90 10.86
CA GLY A 200 -15.54 -9.18 10.19
C GLY A 200 -16.53 -9.05 9.03
N LYS A 201 -17.64 -8.31 9.22
CA LYS A 201 -18.61 -8.03 8.15
C LYS A 201 -17.97 -7.21 7.02
N PHE A 202 -17.19 -6.19 7.38
CA PHE A 202 -16.46 -5.37 6.42
C PHE A 202 -15.47 -6.20 5.61
N ALA A 203 -14.75 -7.10 6.27
CA ALA A 203 -13.82 -8.01 5.61
C ALA A 203 -14.51 -8.92 4.60
N ALA A 204 -15.66 -9.48 4.97
CA ALA A 204 -16.42 -10.37 4.09
C ALA A 204 -16.98 -9.64 2.85
N GLU A 205 -17.47 -8.41 3.03
CA GLU A 205 -18.08 -7.61 1.96
C GLU A 205 -17.03 -6.97 1.02
N PHE A 206 -15.94 -6.45 1.59
CA PHE A 206 -14.98 -5.63 0.87
C PHE A 206 -13.62 -6.30 0.65
N SER A 207 -13.50 -7.61 0.90
CA SER A 207 -12.23 -8.34 0.75
C SER A 207 -11.06 -7.67 1.47
N ALA A 208 -11.31 -7.19 2.69
CA ALA A 208 -10.31 -6.52 3.53
C ALA A 208 -9.65 -7.50 4.52
N MET A 209 -8.46 -7.17 5.00
CA MET A 209 -7.79 -7.90 6.09
C MET A 209 -7.87 -7.08 7.39
N PRO A 210 -8.76 -7.44 8.33
CA PRO A 210 -8.86 -6.76 9.62
C PRO A 210 -7.58 -6.85 10.45
N VAL A 211 -7.37 -5.84 11.31
CA VAL A 211 -6.24 -5.84 12.26
C VAL A 211 -6.58 -6.56 13.58
N ILE A 212 -7.86 -6.76 13.88
CA ILE A 212 -8.31 -7.55 15.03
C ILE A 212 -8.25 -9.03 14.66
N PRO A 213 -7.47 -9.88 15.37
CA PRO A 213 -7.28 -11.30 15.01
C PRO A 213 -8.58 -12.11 14.90
N GLU A 214 -9.55 -11.87 15.79
CA GLU A 214 -10.85 -12.52 15.73
C GLU A 214 -11.64 -12.14 14.47
N ALA A 215 -11.65 -10.88 14.11
CA ALA A 215 -12.28 -10.39 12.89
C ALA A 215 -11.56 -10.91 11.62
N ALA A 216 -10.24 -11.02 11.66
CA ALA A 216 -9.44 -11.55 10.54
C ALA A 216 -9.79 -13.01 10.21
N GLN A 217 -10.27 -13.80 11.16
CA GLN A 217 -10.75 -15.17 10.91
C GLN A 217 -12.00 -15.20 10.02
N GLN A 218 -12.79 -14.12 10.02
CA GLN A 218 -14.00 -13.97 9.20
C GLN A 218 -13.70 -13.43 7.79
N ALA A 219 -12.45 -13.00 7.53
CA ALA A 219 -12.06 -12.59 6.18
C ALA A 219 -12.23 -13.76 5.18
N PRO A 220 -12.59 -13.50 3.92
CA PRO A 220 -12.68 -14.51 2.89
C PRO A 220 -11.38 -15.32 2.75
N ASP A 221 -11.48 -16.60 2.40
CA ASP A 221 -10.31 -17.48 2.32
C ASP A 221 -9.25 -16.95 1.34
N HIS A 222 -9.67 -16.44 0.19
CA HIS A 222 -8.74 -15.85 -0.79
C HIS A 222 -7.95 -14.64 -0.24
N ILE A 223 -8.51 -13.88 0.72
CA ILE A 223 -7.81 -12.79 1.42
C ILE A 223 -6.82 -13.36 2.45
N LYS A 224 -7.25 -14.36 3.22
CA LYS A 224 -6.36 -15.02 4.18
C LYS A 224 -5.16 -15.67 3.48
N GLU A 225 -5.41 -16.36 2.38
CA GLU A 225 -4.37 -16.98 1.55
C GLU A 225 -3.42 -15.94 0.95
N LEU A 226 -3.96 -14.82 0.41
CA LEU A 226 -3.16 -13.74 -0.12
C LEU A 226 -2.21 -13.18 0.95
N PHE A 227 -2.71 -12.84 2.13
CA PHE A 227 -1.87 -12.28 3.21
C PHE A 227 -0.92 -13.32 3.81
N ALA A 228 -1.28 -14.61 3.83
CA ALA A 228 -0.40 -15.68 4.26
C ALA A 228 0.76 -15.95 3.28
N SER A 229 0.59 -15.62 2.00
CA SER A 229 1.62 -15.82 0.96
C SER A 229 2.73 -14.79 0.96
N MET A 230 2.61 -13.70 1.74
CA MET A 230 3.56 -12.59 1.75
C MET A 230 3.87 -12.13 3.16
N LYS A 231 4.98 -11.42 3.32
CA LYS A 231 5.35 -10.74 4.55
C LYS A 231 5.40 -9.23 4.35
N ALA A 232 5.20 -8.48 5.43
CA ALA A 232 5.39 -7.03 5.41
C ALA A 232 6.87 -6.70 5.20
N GLN A 233 7.14 -5.75 4.32
CA GLN A 233 8.46 -5.14 4.21
C GLN A 233 8.72 -4.30 5.47
N PRO A 234 9.89 -4.42 6.10
CA PRO A 234 10.25 -3.54 7.21
C PRO A 234 10.51 -2.12 6.69
N LEU A 235 9.62 -1.20 7.03
CA LEU A 235 9.69 0.20 6.61
C LEU A 235 9.91 1.10 7.83
N ASP A 236 10.90 1.98 7.76
CA ASP A 236 11.11 3.04 8.74
C ASP A 236 10.14 4.21 8.44
N TRP A 237 8.95 4.14 9.03
CA TRP A 237 7.88 5.10 8.78
C TRP A 237 8.24 6.53 9.18
N SER A 238 9.07 6.70 10.21
CA SER A 238 9.51 8.03 10.65
C SER A 238 10.45 8.66 9.63
N PHE A 239 11.37 7.86 9.10
CA PHE A 239 12.29 8.28 8.05
C PHE A 239 11.54 8.56 6.74
N ILE A 240 10.63 7.68 6.33
CA ILE A 240 9.79 7.88 5.14
C ILE A 240 8.97 9.17 5.28
N ALA A 241 8.34 9.38 6.43
CA ALA A 241 7.54 10.58 6.67
C ALA A 241 8.33 11.89 6.53
N ALA A 242 9.60 11.87 6.91
CA ALA A 242 10.48 13.04 6.83
C ALA A 242 10.90 13.40 5.39
N HIS A 243 10.91 12.41 4.48
CA HIS A 243 11.51 12.58 3.14
C HIS A 243 10.51 12.40 1.97
N LEU A 244 9.33 11.84 2.22
CA LEU A 244 8.43 11.36 1.17
C LEU A 244 8.01 12.44 0.16
N ASP A 245 7.79 13.66 0.63
CA ASP A 245 7.42 14.78 -0.25
C ASP A 245 8.60 15.24 -1.10
N GLU A 246 9.79 15.33 -0.52
CA GLU A 246 11.03 15.68 -1.23
C GLU A 246 11.43 14.60 -2.24
N TRP A 247 11.22 13.32 -1.90
CA TRP A 247 11.42 12.22 -2.86
C TRP A 247 10.48 12.34 -4.05
N ALA A 248 9.18 12.60 -3.81
CA ALA A 248 8.21 12.77 -4.87
C ALA A 248 8.59 13.93 -5.79
N GLU A 249 8.94 15.09 -5.23
CA GLU A 249 9.38 16.27 -5.98
C GLU A 249 10.63 15.98 -6.83
N LYS A 250 11.66 15.36 -6.22
CA LYS A 250 12.87 14.99 -6.96
C LYS A 250 12.58 14.06 -8.14
N ILE A 251 11.72 13.06 -7.91
CA ILE A 251 11.35 12.10 -8.96
C ILE A 251 10.61 12.80 -10.09
N GLU A 252 9.61 13.61 -9.78
CA GLU A 252 8.81 14.34 -10.77
C GLU A 252 9.66 15.34 -11.58
N LEU A 253 10.62 16.01 -10.94
CA LEU A 253 11.42 17.05 -11.59
C LEU A 253 12.68 16.54 -12.30
N GLN A 254 13.24 15.38 -11.89
CA GLN A 254 14.56 14.96 -12.33
C GLN A 254 14.61 13.55 -12.94
N ILE A 255 13.61 12.71 -12.68
CA ILE A 255 13.65 11.29 -13.08
C ILE A 255 12.58 10.94 -14.10
N ILE A 256 11.34 11.45 -13.97
CA ILE A 256 10.17 11.12 -14.84
C ILE A 256 10.07 12.08 -16.04
N ASN A 257 11.06 12.64 -16.55
CA ASN A 257 10.99 13.60 -17.68
C ASN A 257 10.63 12.93 -19.00
#